data_7b81d9a6582822b44a97ce550c921d41
#
_entry.id   7b81d9a6582822b44a97ce550c921d41
#
_cell.length_a   1.000
_cell.length_b   1.000
_cell.length_c   1.000
_cell.angle_alpha   90.00
_cell.angle_beta   90.00
_cell.angle_gamma   90.00
#
_symmetry.space_group_name_H-M   'P 1'
#
loop_
_entity.id
_entity.type
_entity.pdbx_description
1 polymer ?
#
loop_
_entity_poly.entity_id
_entity_poly.type
_entity_poly.pdbx_seq_one_letter_code
_entity_poly.pdbx_strand_id
1 'polypeptide(L)'
;EYDFGGDSWKTIEMYPSLNEALHRKFPETIGLEVTVDTSVEELEDVAKVIGLEVPQNAGWLHGKLVEEIWEHLCADQLEGPIFVRDFPVETSPLTRDHRSKRGVTEKWDLYVRGFELATAYSELVDPVIQRQRFEDQARLAAAGDDEAMVLDEDFLEAMEQGMPPTCGTGMGIDRLLMALTGLGIRETVLFPMVKPQSK
;
A
#
# COMPACT_ATOMS: atom_id res chain seq x y z
N GLU A 1 0.71 26.31 6.47
CA GLU A 1 1.08 25.77 7.80
C GLU A 1 0.17 24.57 8.07
N TYR A 2 0.75 23.38 8.34
CA TYR A 2 -0.02 22.18 8.63
C TYR A 2 -0.37 22.17 10.12
N ASP A 3 -1.65 22.04 10.43
CA ASP A 3 -2.12 21.83 11.79
C ASP A 3 -2.21 20.33 12.09
N PHE A 4 -1.27 19.83 12.86
CA PHE A 4 -1.29 18.47 13.39
C PHE A 4 -2.09 18.34 14.70
N GLY A 5 -2.59 19.45 15.24
CA GLY A 5 -3.30 19.53 16.53
C GLY A 5 -4.82 19.30 16.42
N GLY A 6 -5.33 18.97 15.23
CA GLY A 6 -6.78 18.76 15.04
C GLY A 6 -7.31 17.54 15.80
N ASP A 7 -8.56 17.64 16.26
CA ASP A 7 -9.20 16.61 17.08
C ASP A 7 -9.51 15.30 16.32
N SER A 8 -9.48 15.32 14.97
CA SER A 8 -9.71 14.12 14.15
C SER A 8 -9.02 14.25 12.79
N TRP A 9 -8.12 13.33 12.50
CA TRP A 9 -7.56 13.16 11.17
C TRP A 9 -8.52 12.36 10.29
N LYS A 10 -8.57 12.69 9.01
CA LYS A 10 -9.43 11.99 8.04
C LYS A 10 -9.02 10.53 7.92
N THR A 11 -10.00 9.65 7.83
CA THR A 11 -9.79 8.23 7.49
C THR A 11 -10.58 7.91 6.23
N ILE A 12 -9.94 7.28 5.26
CA ILE A 12 -10.57 6.80 4.02
C ILE A 12 -10.27 5.31 3.83
N GLU A 13 -11.14 4.64 3.11
CA GLU A 13 -10.96 3.25 2.71
C GLU A 13 -10.47 3.20 1.25
N MET A 14 -9.57 2.28 0.91
CA MET A 14 -8.94 2.24 -0.40
C MET A 14 -9.96 2.11 -1.54
N TYR A 15 -10.76 1.07 -1.58
CA TYR A 15 -11.73 0.85 -2.67
C TYR A 15 -12.78 1.97 -2.80
N PRO A 16 -13.45 2.42 -1.72
CA PRO A 16 -14.39 3.54 -1.80
C PRO A 16 -13.74 4.82 -2.31
N SER A 17 -12.56 5.18 -1.83
CA SER A 17 -11.86 6.41 -2.27
C SER A 17 -11.36 6.31 -3.71
N LEU A 18 -10.95 5.11 -4.17
CA LEU A 18 -10.62 4.84 -5.57
C LEU A 18 -11.82 5.11 -6.46
N ASN A 19 -12.98 4.52 -6.16
CA ASN A 19 -14.20 4.69 -6.96
C ASN A 19 -14.67 6.15 -6.98
N GLU A 20 -14.63 6.84 -5.83
CA GLU A 20 -14.95 8.27 -5.76
C GLU A 20 -14.04 9.10 -6.66
N ALA A 21 -12.73 8.84 -6.63
CA ALA A 21 -11.75 9.56 -7.44
C ALA A 21 -11.90 9.22 -8.95
N LEU A 22 -12.16 7.94 -9.26
CA LEU A 22 -12.39 7.47 -10.62
C LEU A 22 -13.60 8.17 -11.25
N HIS A 23 -14.75 8.15 -10.60
CA HIS A 23 -15.97 8.77 -11.11
C HIS A 23 -15.87 10.29 -11.20
N ARG A 24 -15.12 10.93 -10.30
CA ARG A 24 -14.91 12.38 -10.32
C ARG A 24 -14.00 12.82 -11.46
N LYS A 25 -12.88 12.11 -11.69
CA LYS A 25 -11.89 12.45 -12.73
C LYS A 25 -12.32 11.96 -14.12
N PHE A 26 -13.07 10.87 -14.20
CA PHE A 26 -13.50 10.17 -15.40
C PHE A 26 -15.01 9.89 -15.34
N PRO A 27 -15.88 10.90 -15.60
CA PRO A 27 -17.33 10.76 -15.49
C PRO A 27 -17.95 9.66 -16.35
N GLU A 28 -17.29 9.28 -17.45
CA GLU A 28 -17.70 8.17 -18.33
C GLU A 28 -17.64 6.80 -17.65
N THR A 29 -16.94 6.70 -16.52
CA THR A 29 -16.84 5.46 -15.72
C THR A 29 -17.96 5.32 -14.68
N ILE A 30 -18.89 6.28 -14.61
CA ILE A 30 -20.03 6.19 -13.69
C ILE A 30 -20.82 4.91 -13.97
N GLY A 31 -20.94 4.05 -12.94
CA GLY A 31 -21.58 2.73 -13.02
C GLY A 31 -20.60 1.56 -13.12
N LEU A 32 -19.30 1.82 -13.30
CA LEU A 32 -18.23 0.85 -13.10
C LEU A 32 -17.73 0.99 -11.65
N GLU A 33 -17.70 -0.09 -10.91
CA GLU A 33 -17.25 -0.11 -9.52
C GLU A 33 -16.11 -1.11 -9.37
N VAL A 34 -14.95 -0.63 -8.93
CA VAL A 34 -13.81 -1.48 -8.59
C VAL A 34 -14.04 -2.05 -7.19
N THR A 35 -14.00 -3.37 -7.10
CA THR A 35 -14.21 -4.14 -5.88
C THR A 35 -13.13 -5.20 -5.71
N VAL A 36 -13.15 -5.92 -4.60
CA VAL A 36 -12.25 -7.05 -4.36
C VAL A 36 -12.49 -8.24 -5.32
N ASP A 37 -13.59 -8.25 -6.05
CA ASP A 37 -13.95 -9.30 -7.02
C ASP A 37 -13.76 -8.84 -8.49
N THR A 38 -13.32 -7.60 -8.73
CA THR A 38 -13.04 -7.09 -10.09
C THR A 38 -11.87 -7.88 -10.70
N SER A 39 -12.04 -8.36 -11.92
CA SER A 39 -11.00 -9.16 -12.58
C SER A 39 -9.77 -8.32 -12.98
N VAL A 40 -8.64 -9.00 -13.20
CA VAL A 40 -7.40 -8.34 -13.67
C VAL A 40 -7.64 -7.64 -15.00
N GLU A 41 -8.36 -8.27 -15.92
CA GLU A 41 -8.68 -7.70 -17.24
C GLU A 41 -9.51 -6.41 -17.12
N GLU A 42 -10.50 -6.39 -16.22
CA GLU A 42 -11.30 -5.19 -15.96
C GLU A 42 -10.45 -4.07 -15.33
N LEU A 43 -9.54 -4.40 -14.42
CA LEU A 43 -8.59 -3.44 -13.83
C LEU A 43 -7.61 -2.88 -14.87
N GLU A 44 -7.12 -3.71 -15.79
CA GLU A 44 -6.29 -3.25 -16.92
C GLU A 44 -7.07 -2.30 -17.85
N ASP A 45 -8.36 -2.55 -18.05
CA ASP A 45 -9.20 -1.64 -18.83
C ASP A 45 -9.42 -0.30 -18.10
N VAL A 46 -9.60 -0.34 -16.75
CA VAL A 46 -9.61 0.89 -15.93
C VAL A 46 -8.29 1.64 -16.07
N ALA A 47 -7.14 0.93 -15.95
CA ALA A 47 -5.82 1.53 -16.12
C ALA A 47 -5.66 2.25 -17.47
N LYS A 48 -6.12 1.62 -18.55
CA LYS A 48 -6.11 2.24 -19.90
C LYS A 48 -6.97 3.50 -19.97
N VAL A 49 -8.17 3.48 -19.37
CA VAL A 49 -9.07 4.64 -19.34
C VAL A 49 -8.44 5.83 -18.62
N ILE A 50 -7.78 5.58 -17.49
CA ILE A 50 -7.14 6.64 -16.70
C ILE A 50 -5.75 7.06 -17.21
N GLY A 51 -5.21 6.37 -18.23
CA GLY A 51 -3.90 6.65 -18.79
C GLY A 51 -2.73 6.14 -17.95
N LEU A 52 -2.98 5.15 -17.07
CA LEU A 52 -1.94 4.46 -16.32
C LEU A 52 -1.26 3.42 -17.21
N GLU A 53 0.06 3.55 -17.38
CA GLU A 53 0.86 2.58 -18.12
C GLU A 53 1.17 1.36 -17.24
N VAL A 54 0.57 0.21 -17.58
CA VAL A 54 0.92 -1.07 -16.97
C VAL A 54 2.12 -1.66 -17.73
N PRO A 55 3.28 -1.88 -17.07
CA PRO A 55 4.46 -2.41 -17.75
C PRO A 55 4.18 -3.81 -18.35
N GLN A 56 4.59 -4.02 -19.59
CA GLN A 56 4.50 -5.33 -20.22
C GLN A 56 5.33 -6.35 -19.41
N ASN A 57 4.73 -7.46 -19.04
CA ASN A 57 5.33 -8.52 -18.20
C ASN A 57 5.61 -8.13 -16.73
N ALA A 58 4.97 -7.09 -16.20
CA ALA A 58 5.08 -6.75 -14.78
C ALA A 58 4.50 -7.83 -13.85
N GLY A 59 3.69 -8.74 -14.39
CA GLY A 59 3.05 -9.79 -13.58
C GLY A 59 2.07 -9.24 -12.53
N TRP A 60 1.61 -8.00 -12.70
CA TRP A 60 0.70 -7.38 -11.74
C TRP A 60 -0.62 -8.14 -11.66
N LEU A 61 -0.95 -8.56 -10.45
CA LEU A 61 -2.23 -9.16 -10.13
C LEU A 61 -3.19 -8.11 -9.57
N HIS A 62 -4.37 -8.55 -9.19
CA HIS A 62 -5.47 -7.72 -8.72
C HIS A 62 -5.03 -6.67 -7.68
N GLY A 63 -4.43 -7.08 -6.57
CA GLY A 63 -4.04 -6.17 -5.48
C GLY A 63 -3.07 -5.08 -5.93
N LYS A 64 -2.04 -5.44 -6.71
CA LYS A 64 -1.05 -4.47 -7.22
C LYS A 64 -1.71 -3.47 -8.19
N LEU A 65 -2.57 -3.94 -9.09
CA LEU A 65 -3.31 -3.05 -10.00
C LEU A 65 -4.22 -2.08 -9.24
N VAL A 66 -4.91 -2.55 -8.20
CA VAL A 66 -5.75 -1.69 -7.35
C VAL A 66 -4.92 -0.61 -6.68
N GLU A 67 -3.76 -0.94 -6.11
CA GLU A 67 -2.89 0.04 -5.46
C GLU A 67 -2.34 1.07 -6.45
N GLU A 68 -1.86 0.65 -7.61
CA GLU A 68 -1.33 1.54 -8.65
C GLU A 68 -2.42 2.48 -9.22
N ILE A 69 -3.63 1.95 -9.47
CA ILE A 69 -4.78 2.75 -9.90
C ILE A 69 -5.15 3.75 -8.79
N TRP A 70 -5.18 3.30 -7.54
CA TRP A 70 -5.49 4.16 -6.40
C TRP A 70 -4.46 5.28 -6.26
N GLU A 71 -3.17 4.97 -6.31
CA GLU A 71 -2.10 5.96 -6.21
C GLU A 71 -2.20 6.98 -7.35
N HIS A 72 -2.39 6.52 -8.58
CA HIS A 72 -2.57 7.40 -9.75
C HIS A 72 -3.76 8.35 -9.61
N LEU A 73 -4.86 7.87 -9.02
CA LEU A 73 -6.08 8.65 -8.87
C LEU A 73 -6.12 9.53 -7.61
N CYS A 74 -5.50 9.10 -6.52
CA CYS A 74 -5.74 9.69 -5.19
C CYS A 74 -4.54 10.44 -4.62
N ALA A 75 -3.30 10.22 -5.09
CA ALA A 75 -2.08 10.79 -4.51
C ALA A 75 -2.12 12.32 -4.37
N ASP A 76 -2.70 13.02 -5.35
CA ASP A 76 -2.83 14.48 -5.36
C ASP A 76 -3.78 15.06 -4.30
N GLN A 77 -4.52 14.21 -3.60
CA GLN A 77 -5.53 14.61 -2.60
C GLN A 77 -5.09 14.34 -1.17
N LEU A 78 -3.90 13.78 -0.99
CA LEU A 78 -3.37 13.32 0.31
C LEU A 78 -2.55 14.41 1.01
N GLU A 79 -2.99 15.67 0.96
CA GLU A 79 -2.24 16.79 1.53
C GLU A 79 -2.21 16.83 3.07
N GLY A 80 -3.36 16.59 3.70
CA GLY A 80 -3.51 16.62 5.16
C GLY A 80 -3.13 15.28 5.81
N PRO A 81 -3.09 15.19 7.14
CA PRO A 81 -2.97 13.90 7.79
C PRO A 81 -4.20 13.02 7.46
N ILE A 82 -3.99 11.97 6.68
CA ILE A 82 -5.05 11.07 6.20
C ILE A 82 -4.62 9.64 6.43
N PHE A 83 -5.44 8.88 7.17
CA PHE A 83 -5.31 7.43 7.24
C PHE A 83 -6.02 6.79 6.05
N VAL A 84 -5.28 6.04 5.26
CA VAL A 84 -5.82 5.14 4.21
C VAL A 84 -5.81 3.74 4.77
N ARG A 85 -6.92 3.03 4.68
CA ARG A 85 -7.04 1.69 5.27
C ARG A 85 -7.68 0.69 4.32
N ASP A 86 -7.69 -0.57 4.75
CA ASP A 86 -8.35 -1.70 4.07
C ASP A 86 -7.67 -1.99 2.71
N PHE A 87 -6.37 -2.24 2.76
CA PHE A 87 -5.54 -2.61 1.60
C PHE A 87 -5.87 -4.03 1.09
N PRO A 88 -5.63 -4.32 -0.20
CA PRO A 88 -5.78 -5.66 -0.74
C PRO A 88 -4.94 -6.70 0.02
N VAL A 89 -5.46 -7.92 0.15
CA VAL A 89 -4.76 -9.02 0.82
C VAL A 89 -3.46 -9.39 0.10
N GLU A 90 -3.45 -9.33 -1.23
CA GLU A 90 -2.35 -9.77 -2.07
C GLU A 90 -1.08 -8.94 -1.90
N THR A 91 -1.23 -7.65 -1.59
CA THR A 91 -0.12 -6.71 -1.40
C THR A 91 0.29 -6.53 0.06
N SER A 92 -0.34 -7.26 0.97
CA SER A 92 -0.11 -7.14 2.41
C SER A 92 0.17 -8.51 3.05
N PRO A 93 1.24 -9.24 2.65
CA PRO A 93 1.44 -10.65 2.99
C PRO A 93 1.67 -10.92 4.48
N LEU A 94 2.11 -9.93 5.27
CA LEU A 94 2.34 -10.05 6.72
C LEU A 94 1.16 -9.59 7.57
N THR A 95 0.10 -9.10 6.91
CA THR A 95 -1.03 -8.46 7.59
C THR A 95 -2.19 -9.44 7.74
N ARG A 96 -2.87 -9.35 8.87
CA ARG A 96 -4.07 -10.13 9.15
C ARG A 96 -5.21 -9.71 8.23
N ASP A 97 -6.00 -10.71 7.77
CA ASP A 97 -7.26 -10.45 7.06
C ASP A 97 -8.21 -9.62 7.92
N HIS A 98 -8.93 -8.72 7.29
CA HIS A 98 -9.93 -7.91 7.99
C HIS A 98 -11.05 -8.80 8.54
N ARG A 99 -11.41 -8.63 9.85
CA ARG A 99 -12.35 -9.49 10.59
C ARG A 99 -13.74 -9.55 10.00
N SER A 100 -14.16 -8.52 9.27
CA SER A 100 -15.56 -8.38 8.80
C SER A 100 -15.66 -8.01 7.32
N LYS A 101 -14.54 -7.73 6.64
CA LYS A 101 -14.52 -7.40 5.22
C LYS A 101 -13.65 -8.42 4.49
N ARG A 102 -14.21 -9.07 3.47
CA ARG A 102 -13.47 -10.03 2.64
C ARG A 102 -12.53 -9.30 1.68
N GLY A 103 -11.38 -9.89 1.41
CA GLY A 103 -10.43 -9.46 0.37
C GLY A 103 -9.56 -8.27 0.75
N VAL A 104 -9.71 -7.73 1.95
CA VAL A 104 -8.88 -6.65 2.49
C VAL A 104 -8.24 -7.02 3.82
N THR A 105 -7.21 -6.27 4.20
CA THR A 105 -6.43 -6.48 5.42
C THR A 105 -6.70 -5.42 6.48
N GLU A 106 -6.37 -5.74 7.75
CA GLU A 106 -6.36 -4.77 8.85
C GLU A 106 -5.08 -3.94 8.83
N LYS A 107 -4.89 -3.16 7.75
CA LYS A 107 -3.77 -2.25 7.54
C LYS A 107 -4.26 -0.82 7.38
N TRP A 108 -3.44 0.14 7.82
CA TRP A 108 -3.55 1.53 7.42
C TRP A 108 -2.18 2.14 7.16
N ASP A 109 -2.14 3.09 6.22
CA ASP A 109 -1.01 3.95 5.98
C ASP A 109 -1.42 5.39 6.27
N LEU A 110 -0.51 6.15 6.92
CA LEU A 110 -0.70 7.56 7.21
C LEU A 110 0.00 8.39 6.14
N TYR A 111 -0.78 9.16 5.41
CA TYR A 111 -0.29 10.12 4.42
C TYR A 111 -0.29 11.53 4.98
N VAL A 112 0.79 12.26 4.72
CA VAL A 112 0.97 13.67 5.05
C VAL A 112 1.69 14.35 3.90
N ARG A 113 1.19 15.48 3.41
CA ARG A 113 1.79 16.23 2.29
C ARG A 113 1.99 15.37 1.01
N GLY A 114 1.10 14.43 0.76
CA GLY A 114 1.16 13.56 -0.41
C GLY A 114 2.14 12.40 -0.32
N PHE A 115 2.81 12.16 0.81
CA PHE A 115 3.69 11.00 1.00
C PHE A 115 3.29 10.17 2.22
N GLU A 116 3.50 8.88 2.13
CA GLU A 116 3.34 7.95 3.25
C GLU A 116 4.37 8.26 4.34
N LEU A 117 3.89 8.57 5.54
CA LEU A 117 4.70 8.85 6.72
C LEU A 117 4.88 7.62 7.60
N ALA A 118 3.82 6.85 7.76
CA ALA A 118 3.80 5.69 8.65
C ALA A 118 2.83 4.63 8.12
N THR A 119 3.09 3.39 8.49
CA THR A 119 2.20 2.25 8.28
C THR A 119 1.95 1.53 9.58
N ALA A 120 0.79 0.90 9.74
CA ALA A 120 0.55 -0.05 10.81
C ALA A 120 -0.51 -1.07 10.41
N TYR A 121 -0.44 -2.23 11.06
CA TYR A 121 -1.37 -3.32 10.81
C TYR A 121 -1.48 -4.27 11.99
N SER A 122 -2.59 -5.03 11.99
CA SER A 122 -2.70 -6.22 12.83
C SER A 122 -1.83 -7.31 12.21
N GLU A 123 -0.87 -7.84 12.96
CA GLU A 123 0.02 -8.89 12.45
C GLU A 123 -0.75 -10.16 12.10
N LEU A 124 -0.35 -10.79 11.01
CA LEU A 124 -0.75 -12.16 10.73
C LEU A 124 0.00 -13.09 11.69
N VAL A 125 -0.74 -13.79 12.54
CA VAL A 125 -0.16 -14.64 13.60
C VAL A 125 -0.33 -16.14 13.34
N ASP A 126 -1.01 -16.51 12.25
CA ASP A 126 -1.23 -17.91 11.85
C ASP A 126 -0.11 -18.36 10.90
N PRO A 127 0.77 -19.29 11.33
CA PRO A 127 1.90 -19.73 10.51
C PRO A 127 1.49 -20.49 9.25
N VAL A 128 0.31 -21.14 9.26
CA VAL A 128 -0.20 -21.86 8.08
C VAL A 128 -0.62 -20.88 6.98
N ILE A 129 -1.35 -19.83 7.36
CA ILE A 129 -1.75 -18.78 6.42
C ILE A 129 -0.51 -18.00 5.97
N GLN A 130 0.43 -17.71 6.90
CA GLN A 130 1.67 -17.00 6.55
C GLN A 130 2.51 -17.76 5.52
N ARG A 131 2.65 -19.08 5.68
CA ARG A 131 3.35 -19.93 4.71
C ARG A 131 2.69 -19.83 3.33
N GLN A 132 1.37 -19.96 3.27
CA GLN A 132 0.64 -19.82 2.01
C GLN A 132 0.90 -18.50 1.32
N ARG A 133 0.90 -17.38 2.07
CA ARG A 133 1.18 -16.06 1.52
C ARG A 133 2.61 -15.91 1.02
N PHE A 134 3.60 -16.47 1.71
CA PHE A 134 4.98 -16.49 1.23
C PHE A 134 5.14 -17.31 -0.05
N GLU A 135 4.42 -18.43 -0.17
CA GLU A 135 4.40 -19.22 -1.40
C GLU A 135 3.76 -18.45 -2.57
N ASP A 136 2.70 -17.68 -2.30
CA ASP A 136 2.06 -16.82 -3.29
C ASP A 136 3.02 -15.69 -3.71
N GLN A 137 3.70 -15.04 -2.76
CA GLN A 137 4.75 -14.04 -3.03
C GLN A 137 5.91 -14.64 -3.86
N ALA A 138 6.37 -15.83 -3.55
CA ALA A 138 7.42 -16.50 -4.33
C ALA A 138 7.01 -16.76 -5.79
N ARG A 139 5.72 -17.03 -6.04
CA ARG A 139 5.19 -17.14 -7.41
C ARG A 139 5.19 -15.78 -8.14
N LEU A 140 4.88 -14.69 -7.43
CA LEU A 140 4.96 -13.33 -7.98
C LEU A 140 6.40 -12.95 -8.32
N ALA A 141 7.36 -13.24 -7.44
CA ALA A 141 8.78 -13.02 -7.69
C ALA A 141 9.24 -13.79 -8.94
N ALA A 142 8.82 -15.06 -9.11
CA ALA A 142 9.13 -15.86 -10.28
C ALA A 142 8.47 -15.31 -11.56
N ALA A 143 7.38 -14.56 -11.45
CA ALA A 143 6.71 -13.88 -12.55
C ALA A 143 7.32 -12.49 -12.89
N GLY A 144 8.29 -12.00 -12.10
CA GLY A 144 9.01 -10.75 -12.36
C GLY A 144 8.66 -9.59 -11.42
N ASP A 145 7.98 -9.86 -10.32
CA ASP A 145 7.73 -8.86 -9.28
C ASP A 145 8.96 -8.74 -8.36
N ASP A 146 9.74 -7.67 -8.53
CA ASP A 146 10.96 -7.41 -7.77
C ASP A 146 10.69 -7.01 -6.30
N GLU A 147 9.45 -6.66 -5.95
CA GLU A 147 9.02 -6.29 -4.60
C GLU A 147 8.49 -7.47 -3.79
N ALA A 148 8.29 -8.62 -4.44
CA ALA A 148 7.73 -9.81 -3.80
C ALA A 148 8.66 -10.39 -2.74
N MET A 149 8.08 -10.79 -1.60
CA MET A 149 8.81 -11.32 -0.45
C MET A 149 9.34 -12.73 -0.71
N VAL A 150 10.49 -13.02 -0.10
CA VAL A 150 11.10 -14.35 -0.13
C VAL A 150 10.52 -15.22 0.99
N LEU A 151 10.40 -16.52 0.76
CA LEU A 151 10.01 -17.49 1.79
C LEU A 151 11.08 -17.51 2.91
N ASP A 152 10.65 -17.24 4.14
CA ASP A 152 11.49 -17.21 5.34
C ASP A 152 11.06 -18.35 6.29
N GLU A 153 11.79 -19.47 6.22
CA GLU A 153 11.51 -20.65 7.06
C GLU A 153 11.81 -20.39 8.54
N ASP A 154 12.86 -19.63 8.85
CA ASP A 154 13.23 -19.31 10.25
C ASP A 154 12.13 -18.47 10.92
N PHE A 155 11.54 -17.54 10.18
CA PHE A 155 10.39 -16.75 10.63
C PHE A 155 9.16 -17.63 10.88
N LEU A 156 8.86 -18.56 9.96
CA LEU A 156 7.73 -19.48 10.12
C LEU A 156 7.92 -20.41 11.32
N GLU A 157 9.11 -20.97 11.53
CA GLU A 157 9.42 -21.80 12.70
C GLU A 157 9.26 -21.00 14.00
N ALA A 158 9.65 -19.72 14.02
CA ALA A 158 9.43 -18.84 15.16
C ALA A 158 7.95 -18.61 15.44
N MET A 159 7.14 -18.38 14.39
CA MET A 159 5.68 -18.22 14.53
C MET A 159 5.00 -19.46 15.08
N GLU A 160 5.47 -20.68 14.71
CA GLU A 160 4.93 -21.97 15.18
C GLU A 160 5.13 -22.17 16.68
N GLN A 161 6.06 -21.46 17.32
CA GLN A 161 6.21 -21.47 18.80
C GLN A 161 5.05 -20.74 19.51
N GLY A 162 4.24 -19.98 18.76
CA GLY A 162 3.07 -19.28 19.25
C GLY A 162 3.24 -17.75 19.27
N MET A 163 2.92 -17.11 18.16
CA MET A 163 2.86 -15.64 18.08
C MET A 163 1.56 -15.13 18.72
N PRO A 164 1.59 -14.27 19.75
CA PRO A 164 0.38 -13.71 20.33
C PRO A 164 -0.26 -12.68 19.39
N PRO A 165 -1.55 -12.35 19.57
CA PRO A 165 -2.16 -11.23 18.88
C PRO A 165 -1.33 -9.95 19.07
N THR A 166 -0.84 -9.42 17.98
CA THR A 166 0.14 -8.31 17.95
C THR A 166 -0.30 -7.30 16.91
N CYS A 167 0.08 -6.06 17.08
CA CYS A 167 0.04 -5.03 16.05
C CYS A 167 1.41 -4.37 15.98
N GLY A 168 1.81 -4.04 14.75
CA GLY A 168 3.06 -3.35 14.46
C GLY A 168 2.83 -1.98 13.84
N THR A 169 3.79 -1.08 14.02
CA THR A 169 3.81 0.21 13.32
C THR A 169 5.23 0.57 12.92
N GLY A 170 5.38 1.10 11.72
CA GLY A 170 6.60 1.67 11.20
C GLY A 170 6.40 3.14 10.85
N MET A 171 7.37 4.00 11.22
CA MET A 171 7.34 5.42 10.87
C MET A 171 8.70 5.83 10.31
N GLY A 172 8.69 6.51 9.16
CA GLY A 172 9.89 7.07 8.57
C GLY A 172 10.33 8.35 9.28
N ILE A 173 11.43 8.32 10.03
CA ILE A 173 11.92 9.49 10.78
C ILE A 173 12.31 10.63 9.83
N ASP A 174 12.97 10.36 8.72
CA ASP A 174 13.29 11.37 7.72
C ASP A 174 12.02 11.98 7.10
N ARG A 175 10.99 11.14 6.83
CA ARG A 175 9.68 11.60 6.36
C ARG A 175 8.93 12.43 7.43
N LEU A 176 9.08 12.08 8.71
CA LEU A 176 8.56 12.89 9.81
C LEU A 176 9.21 14.28 9.84
N LEU A 177 10.52 14.35 9.65
CA LEU A 177 11.23 15.63 9.54
C LEU A 177 10.74 16.44 8.34
N MET A 178 10.54 15.80 7.18
CA MET A 178 9.94 16.46 6.01
C MET A 178 8.54 17.01 6.32
N ALA A 179 7.71 16.24 6.99
CA ALA A 179 6.35 16.63 7.35
C ALA A 179 6.33 17.87 8.27
N LEU A 180 7.21 17.92 9.27
CA LEU A 180 7.30 19.00 10.26
C LEU A 180 7.97 20.25 9.72
N THR A 181 9.01 20.11 8.90
CA THR A 181 9.86 21.22 8.47
C THR A 181 9.55 21.76 7.07
N GLY A 182 8.95 20.92 6.22
CA GLY A 182 8.76 21.20 4.79
C GLY A 182 10.00 21.03 3.94
N LEU A 183 11.09 20.46 4.49
CA LEU A 183 12.32 20.17 3.78
C LEU A 183 12.13 18.94 2.85
N GLY A 184 12.97 18.84 1.83
CA GLY A 184 13.04 17.65 0.98
C GLY A 184 13.82 16.52 1.64
N ILE A 185 13.62 15.26 1.17
CA ILE A 185 14.26 14.07 1.75
C ILE A 185 15.80 14.18 1.80
N ARG A 186 16.41 14.82 0.80
CA ARG A 186 17.88 15.00 0.76
C ARG A 186 18.40 15.96 1.81
N GLU A 187 17.53 16.80 2.36
CA GLU A 187 17.86 17.79 3.39
C GLU A 187 17.65 17.24 4.79
N THR A 188 16.83 16.17 4.93
CA THR A 188 16.56 15.52 6.21
C THR A 188 17.53 14.36 6.50
N VAL A 189 18.05 13.70 5.47
CA VAL A 189 19.03 12.62 5.61
C VAL A 189 20.42 13.19 5.97
N LEU A 190 20.97 12.77 7.12
CA LEU A 190 22.27 13.27 7.63
C LEU A 190 23.45 12.98 6.68
N PHE A 191 23.44 11.83 6.02
CA PHE A 191 24.48 11.38 5.10
C PHE A 191 23.86 10.91 3.76
N PRO A 192 23.35 11.84 2.92
CA PRO A 192 22.73 11.46 1.66
C PRO A 192 23.76 10.84 0.71
N MET A 193 23.33 9.79 -0.01
CA MET A 193 24.18 9.22 -1.07
C MET A 193 24.40 10.24 -2.17
N VAL A 194 25.67 10.56 -2.44
CA VAL A 194 26.08 11.45 -3.51
C VAL A 194 26.51 10.60 -4.71
N LYS A 195 25.97 10.94 -5.90
CA LYS A 195 26.39 10.25 -7.13
C LYS A 195 27.90 10.44 -7.33
N PRO A 196 28.67 9.36 -7.55
CA PRO A 196 30.10 9.48 -7.83
C PRO A 196 30.34 10.42 -9.01
N GLN A 197 31.26 11.37 -8.86
CA GLN A 197 31.70 12.18 -10.00
C GLN A 197 32.45 11.27 -10.96
N SER A 198 31.92 11.12 -12.19
CA SER A 198 32.73 10.50 -13.26
C SER A 198 33.96 11.36 -13.50
N LYS A 199 35.15 10.78 -13.29
CA LYS A 199 36.41 11.38 -13.73
C LYS A 199 36.50 11.33 -15.22
#